data_82eb49dba7ac28f4713a229737fda7a0
#
_entry.id   82eb49dba7ac28f4713a229737fda7a0
#
_cell.length_a   1.000
_cell.length_b   1.000
_cell.length_c   1.000
_cell.angle_alpha   90.00
_cell.angle_beta   90.00
_cell.angle_gamma   90.00
#
_symmetry.space_group_name_H-M   'P 1'
#
loop_
_entity.id
_entity.type
_entity.pdbx_description
1 polymer ?
#
loop_
_entity_poly.entity_id
_entity_poly.type
_entity_poly.pdbx_seq_one_letter_code
_entity_poly.pdbx_strand_id
1 'polypeptide(L)'
;MTSKNQLELLHKECRKCIDCSLAETRTNVVVAKGNPDAEILIVGEGPGEQEDITGFPFVGRAGKMLDSALNSVEIDPLEDCYITNIVKCRPPNNRKPSLEEVKSCIPWLDKQIDFLDPKIIVLAGSTAVESFLNIKQPISKIRGEWIEKDDIKVMPIFHPSYLLRNPSKEPGKPKWLTWQDLKKVKKVYDSF
;
A
#
# COMPACT_ATOMS: atom_id res chain seq x y z
N MET A 1 -1.70 25.50 -6.34
CA MET A 1 -2.12 24.76 -5.11
C MET A 1 -1.01 23.76 -4.84
N THR A 2 -0.52 23.64 -3.61
CA THR A 2 0.55 22.65 -3.31
C THR A 2 0.01 21.23 -3.35
N SER A 3 0.87 20.22 -3.62
CA SER A 3 0.51 18.79 -3.61
C SER A 3 -0.22 18.40 -2.31
N LYS A 4 0.28 18.86 -1.18
CA LYS A 4 -0.34 18.68 0.15
C LYS A 4 -1.80 19.16 0.19
N ASN A 5 -2.08 20.37 -0.30
CA ASN A 5 -3.45 20.92 -0.31
C ASN A 5 -4.36 20.11 -1.24
N GLN A 6 -3.84 19.63 -2.36
CA GLN A 6 -4.59 18.78 -3.31
C GLN A 6 -4.91 17.41 -2.67
N LEU A 7 -3.96 16.79 -1.97
CA LEU A 7 -4.18 15.54 -1.23
C LEU A 7 -5.20 15.71 -0.10
N GLU A 8 -5.14 16.80 0.66
CA GLU A 8 -6.11 17.09 1.72
C GLU A 8 -7.54 17.24 1.17
N LEU A 9 -7.70 17.93 0.04
CA LEU A 9 -9.00 18.06 -0.62
C LEU A 9 -9.48 16.71 -1.14
N LEU A 10 -8.61 15.95 -1.80
CA LEU A 10 -8.90 14.60 -2.27
C LEU A 10 -9.35 13.67 -1.12
N HIS A 11 -8.69 13.74 0.04
CA HIS A 11 -9.09 12.97 1.22
C HIS A 11 -10.49 13.32 1.70
N LYS A 12 -10.85 14.62 1.72
CA LYS A 12 -12.20 15.09 2.11
C LYS A 12 -13.27 14.54 1.16
N GLU A 13 -13.01 14.55 -0.13
CA GLU A 13 -13.94 14.02 -1.14
C GLU A 13 -14.01 12.48 -1.09
N CYS A 14 -12.88 11.80 -0.99
CA CYS A 14 -12.83 10.34 -0.90
C CYS A 14 -13.62 9.80 0.31
N ARG A 15 -13.60 10.52 1.44
CA ARG A 15 -14.40 10.13 2.62
C ARG A 15 -15.91 10.13 2.40
N LYS A 16 -16.41 10.82 1.37
CA LYS A 16 -17.84 10.88 1.00
C LYS A 16 -18.21 9.85 -0.08
N CYS A 17 -17.21 9.10 -0.62
CA CYS A 17 -17.43 8.18 -1.72
C CYS A 17 -18.46 7.09 -1.39
N ILE A 18 -19.40 6.86 -2.32
CA ILE A 18 -20.43 5.79 -2.24
C ILE A 18 -20.49 4.96 -3.52
N ASP A 19 -19.41 4.89 -4.30
CA ASP A 19 -19.39 4.41 -5.68
C ASP A 19 -19.42 2.88 -5.82
N CYS A 20 -19.35 2.15 -4.70
CA CYS A 20 -19.43 0.68 -4.72
C CYS A 20 -20.08 0.13 -3.43
N SER A 21 -20.42 -1.17 -3.46
CA SER A 21 -21.10 -1.87 -2.37
C SER A 21 -20.35 -1.85 -1.02
N LEU A 22 -19.04 -1.62 -1.00
CA LEU A 22 -18.28 -1.50 0.25
C LEU A 22 -18.71 -0.29 1.09
N ALA A 23 -19.39 0.69 0.48
CA ALA A 23 -19.93 1.84 1.21
C ALA A 23 -21.06 1.46 2.21
N GLU A 24 -21.74 0.34 1.97
CA GLU A 24 -22.87 -0.12 2.80
C GLU A 24 -22.42 -0.75 4.11
N THR A 25 -21.21 -1.31 4.15
CA THR A 25 -20.75 -2.14 5.27
C THR A 25 -19.55 -1.59 6.02
N ARG A 26 -18.87 -0.57 5.48
CA ARG A 26 -17.73 0.08 6.13
C ARG A 26 -18.17 0.92 7.34
N THR A 27 -17.28 1.07 8.31
CA THR A 27 -17.38 2.07 9.38
C THR A 27 -16.74 3.39 8.93
N ASN A 28 -15.55 3.32 8.38
CA ASN A 28 -14.79 4.48 7.88
C ASN A 28 -14.27 4.24 6.45
N VAL A 29 -14.07 5.34 5.71
CA VAL A 29 -13.21 5.34 4.53
C VAL A 29 -11.76 5.53 4.99
N VAL A 30 -10.91 4.59 4.66
CA VAL A 30 -9.50 4.56 5.02
C VAL A 30 -8.67 5.07 3.86
N VAL A 31 -8.37 6.38 3.84
CA VAL A 31 -7.78 7.01 2.66
C VAL A 31 -6.28 6.82 2.60
N ALA A 32 -5.56 7.33 3.59
CA ALA A 32 -4.11 7.23 3.67
C ALA A 32 -3.57 7.63 5.05
N LYS A 33 -2.27 7.38 5.29
CA LYS A 33 -1.44 7.93 6.38
C LYS A 33 -0.02 8.22 5.89
N GLY A 34 0.75 8.94 6.67
CA GLY A 34 2.16 9.27 6.40
C GLY A 34 2.35 10.65 5.80
N ASN A 35 3.50 10.87 5.20
CA ASN A 35 3.94 12.16 4.70
C ASN A 35 3.36 12.46 3.30
N PRO A 36 2.61 13.56 3.09
CA PRO A 36 2.11 13.96 1.78
C PRO A 36 3.19 14.42 0.80
N ASP A 37 4.42 14.62 1.27
CA ASP A 37 5.57 14.99 0.45
C ASP A 37 6.58 13.82 0.29
N ALA A 38 6.16 12.58 0.64
CA ALA A 38 7.00 11.39 0.57
C ALA A 38 7.28 10.95 -0.87
N GLU A 39 8.51 10.51 -1.13
CA GLU A 39 8.91 9.92 -2.41
C GLU A 39 8.57 8.42 -2.50
N ILE A 40 8.23 7.76 -1.39
CA ILE A 40 7.83 6.35 -1.32
C ILE A 40 6.32 6.27 -1.08
N LEU A 41 5.60 5.69 -2.04
CA LEU A 41 4.20 5.30 -1.89
C LEU A 41 4.09 3.81 -1.58
N ILE A 42 3.40 3.45 -0.51
CA ILE A 42 3.10 2.03 -0.19
C ILE A 42 1.61 1.76 -0.43
N VAL A 43 1.33 0.74 -1.23
CA VAL A 43 -0.04 0.36 -1.60
C VAL A 43 -0.32 -1.08 -1.18
N GLY A 44 -1.28 -1.26 -0.27
CA GLY A 44 -1.82 -2.57 0.12
C GLY A 44 -3.10 -2.93 -0.62
N GLU A 45 -3.74 -4.02 -0.20
CA GLU A 45 -4.99 -4.53 -0.77
C GLU A 45 -6.20 -3.68 -0.36
N GLY A 46 -6.46 -3.59 0.93
CA GLY A 46 -7.63 -2.91 1.49
C GLY A 46 -7.60 -2.90 3.02
N PRO A 47 -8.49 -2.11 3.65
CA PRO A 47 -8.56 -2.03 5.09
C PRO A 47 -9.00 -3.34 5.75
N GLY A 48 -8.38 -3.67 6.87
CA GLY A 48 -8.87 -4.67 7.82
C GLY A 48 -9.78 -4.04 8.87
N GLU A 49 -10.13 -4.82 9.90
CA GLU A 49 -11.05 -4.38 10.95
C GLU A 49 -10.53 -3.19 11.75
N GLN A 50 -9.27 -3.21 12.16
CA GLN A 50 -8.68 -2.12 12.94
C GLN A 50 -8.56 -0.84 12.13
N GLU A 51 -8.27 -0.96 10.83
CA GLU A 51 -8.22 0.15 9.91
C GLU A 51 -9.61 0.75 9.69
N ASP A 52 -10.65 -0.08 9.56
CA ASP A 52 -12.04 0.37 9.41
C ASP A 52 -12.56 1.09 10.67
N ILE A 53 -12.15 0.63 11.87
CA ILE A 53 -12.50 1.28 13.14
C ILE A 53 -11.80 2.63 13.30
N THR A 54 -10.51 2.71 12.95
CA THR A 54 -9.68 3.89 13.22
C THR A 54 -9.67 4.91 12.08
N GLY A 55 -9.97 4.50 10.85
CA GLY A 55 -9.90 5.34 9.65
C GLY A 55 -8.49 5.51 9.08
N PHE A 56 -7.48 4.79 9.59
CA PHE A 56 -6.10 4.86 9.10
C PHE A 56 -5.62 3.51 8.56
N PRO A 57 -4.87 3.48 7.43
CA PRO A 57 -4.35 2.24 6.87
C PRO A 57 -3.21 1.66 7.70
N PHE A 58 -3.06 0.34 7.68
CA PHE A 58 -1.94 -0.36 8.30
C PHE A 58 -1.72 0.00 9.78
N VAL A 59 -2.76 -0.06 10.60
CA VAL A 59 -2.68 0.15 12.07
C VAL A 59 -2.82 -1.15 12.86
N GLY A 60 -3.36 -2.21 12.25
CA GLY A 60 -3.49 -3.54 12.84
C GLY A 60 -2.17 -4.32 12.86
N ARG A 61 -2.26 -5.63 13.13
CA ARG A 61 -1.08 -6.51 13.23
C ARG A 61 -0.21 -6.52 11.96
N ALA A 62 -0.85 -6.51 10.79
CA ALA A 62 -0.15 -6.45 9.50
C ALA A 62 0.57 -5.11 9.32
N GLY A 63 -0.06 -4.01 9.74
CA GLY A 63 0.56 -2.68 9.73
C GLY A 63 1.81 -2.59 10.61
N LYS A 64 1.73 -3.08 11.86
CA LYS A 64 2.88 -3.14 12.76
C LYS A 64 4.03 -3.99 12.20
N MET A 65 3.71 -5.04 11.43
CA MET A 65 4.71 -5.85 10.73
C MET A 65 5.37 -5.07 9.59
N LEU A 66 4.58 -4.28 8.83
CA LEU A 66 5.10 -3.40 7.79
C LEU A 66 6.03 -2.34 8.39
N ASP A 67 5.57 -1.64 9.43
CA ASP A 67 6.36 -0.61 10.11
C ASP A 67 7.70 -1.19 10.63
N SER A 68 7.66 -2.38 11.26
CA SER A 68 8.87 -3.07 11.72
C SER A 68 9.82 -3.44 10.57
N ALA A 69 9.27 -3.85 9.42
CA ALA A 69 10.08 -4.20 8.25
C ALA A 69 10.74 -2.97 7.62
N LEU A 70 10.01 -1.85 7.49
CA LEU A 70 10.54 -0.58 6.99
C LEU A 70 11.63 -0.02 7.91
N ASN A 71 11.36 0.06 9.21
CA ASN A 71 12.34 0.53 10.21
C ASN A 71 13.62 -0.32 10.21
N SER A 72 13.54 -1.63 9.90
CA SER A 72 14.71 -2.51 9.86
C SER A 72 15.68 -2.20 8.71
N VAL A 73 15.28 -1.36 7.78
CA VAL A 73 16.10 -0.87 6.65
C VAL A 73 16.22 0.66 6.66
N GLU A 74 15.97 1.30 7.83
CA GLU A 74 16.09 2.74 8.02
C GLU A 74 15.16 3.57 7.09
N ILE A 75 13.94 3.07 6.86
CA ILE A 75 12.84 3.82 6.25
C ILE A 75 11.81 4.09 7.35
N ASP A 76 11.53 5.36 7.65
CA ASP A 76 10.49 5.74 8.59
C ASP A 76 9.11 5.69 7.91
N PRO A 77 8.16 4.87 8.40
CA PRO A 77 6.85 4.72 7.75
C PRO A 77 5.98 5.99 7.78
N LEU A 78 6.28 6.97 8.62
CA LEU A 78 5.49 8.20 8.73
C LEU A 78 6.16 9.40 8.05
N GLU A 79 7.49 9.45 8.04
CA GLU A 79 8.26 10.56 7.45
C GLU A 79 8.64 10.28 5.99
N ASP A 80 9.08 9.05 5.68
CA ASP A 80 9.57 8.69 4.35
C ASP A 80 8.49 8.11 3.43
N CYS A 81 7.32 7.73 3.98
CA CYS A 81 6.29 7.04 3.23
C CYS A 81 4.93 7.74 3.25
N TYR A 82 4.20 7.61 2.13
CA TYR A 82 2.76 7.78 2.08
C TYR A 82 2.13 6.40 1.88
N ILE A 83 1.19 6.01 2.74
CA ILE A 83 0.67 4.65 2.83
C ILE A 83 -0.82 4.63 2.55
N THR A 84 -1.25 3.80 1.62
CA THR A 84 -2.65 3.63 1.22
C THR A 84 -2.96 2.19 0.81
N ASN A 85 -4.15 1.94 0.27
CA ASN A 85 -4.59 0.66 -0.27
C ASN A 85 -5.24 0.83 -1.65
N ILE A 86 -5.39 -0.27 -2.39
CA ILE A 86 -6.16 -0.32 -3.65
C ILE A 86 -7.60 0.10 -3.38
N VAL A 87 -8.29 -0.54 -2.42
CA VAL A 87 -9.63 -0.14 -1.99
C VAL A 87 -9.56 0.62 -0.67
N LYS A 88 -10.40 1.67 -0.52
CA LYS A 88 -10.43 2.55 0.65
C LYS A 88 -11.45 2.12 1.71
N CYS A 89 -12.22 1.08 1.43
CA CYS A 89 -13.25 0.57 2.32
C CYS A 89 -13.01 -0.91 2.61
N ARG A 90 -13.33 -1.35 3.84
CA ARG A 90 -13.15 -2.74 4.28
C ARG A 90 -14.13 -3.68 3.56
N PRO A 91 -13.65 -4.70 2.83
CA PRO A 91 -14.52 -5.75 2.33
C PRO A 91 -15.08 -6.61 3.49
N PRO A 92 -16.34 -7.06 3.42
CA PRO A 92 -16.93 -7.93 4.44
C PRO A 92 -16.04 -9.15 4.75
N ASN A 93 -15.85 -9.43 6.05
CA ASN A 93 -15.00 -10.53 6.54
C ASN A 93 -13.54 -10.49 6.03
N ASN A 94 -13.04 -9.31 5.65
CA ASN A 94 -11.70 -9.12 5.07
C ASN A 94 -11.45 -10.01 3.84
N ARG A 95 -12.49 -10.28 3.01
CA ARG A 95 -12.32 -10.99 1.73
C ARG A 95 -11.51 -10.16 0.76
N LYS A 96 -10.96 -10.79 -0.26
CA LYS A 96 -10.37 -10.05 -1.40
C LYS A 96 -11.45 -9.15 -2.02
N PRO A 97 -11.14 -7.88 -2.35
CA PRO A 97 -12.07 -7.01 -3.06
C PRO A 97 -12.41 -7.58 -4.45
N SER A 98 -13.64 -7.37 -4.89
CA SER A 98 -14.06 -7.76 -6.24
C SER A 98 -13.44 -6.85 -7.31
N LEU A 99 -13.47 -7.30 -8.57
CA LEU A 99 -12.99 -6.48 -9.69
C LEU A 99 -13.77 -5.17 -9.83
N GLU A 100 -15.08 -5.17 -9.55
CA GLU A 100 -15.92 -4.00 -9.59
C GLU A 100 -15.56 -3.00 -8.48
N GLU A 101 -15.35 -3.49 -7.27
CA GLU A 101 -14.89 -2.68 -6.12
C GLU A 101 -13.53 -2.04 -6.39
N VAL A 102 -12.61 -2.81 -6.96
CA VAL A 102 -11.30 -2.30 -7.39
C VAL A 102 -11.47 -1.21 -8.46
N LYS A 103 -12.22 -1.48 -9.53
CA LYS A 103 -12.45 -0.52 -10.63
C LYS A 103 -13.05 0.79 -10.14
N SER A 104 -14.01 0.73 -9.22
CA SER A 104 -14.64 1.93 -8.64
C SER A 104 -13.67 2.72 -7.75
N CYS A 105 -12.67 2.05 -7.14
CA CYS A 105 -11.79 2.67 -6.17
C CYS A 105 -10.44 3.14 -6.75
N ILE A 106 -9.96 2.53 -7.85
CA ILE A 106 -8.70 2.88 -8.52
C ILE A 106 -8.58 4.38 -8.85
N PRO A 107 -9.62 5.09 -9.31
CA PRO A 107 -9.50 6.52 -9.60
C PRO A 107 -9.05 7.38 -8.42
N TRP A 108 -9.31 6.95 -7.18
CA TRP A 108 -8.79 7.61 -5.99
C TRP A 108 -7.29 7.40 -5.81
N LEU A 109 -6.80 6.19 -6.10
CA LEU A 109 -5.36 5.88 -6.06
C LEU A 109 -4.61 6.63 -7.17
N ASP A 110 -5.14 6.66 -8.38
CA ASP A 110 -4.52 7.38 -9.51
C ASP A 110 -4.33 8.87 -9.16
N LYS A 111 -5.37 9.52 -8.63
CA LYS A 111 -5.26 10.91 -8.17
C LYS A 111 -4.29 11.09 -7.00
N GLN A 112 -4.17 10.10 -6.10
CA GLN A 112 -3.16 10.13 -5.04
C GLN A 112 -1.75 10.09 -5.63
N ILE A 113 -1.51 9.26 -6.64
CA ILE A 113 -0.23 9.15 -7.36
C ILE A 113 0.07 10.46 -8.09
N ASP A 114 -0.89 11.02 -8.83
CA ASP A 114 -0.74 12.27 -9.57
C ASP A 114 -0.35 13.44 -8.66
N PHE A 115 -0.94 13.53 -7.45
CA PHE A 115 -0.68 14.63 -6.52
C PHE A 115 0.57 14.42 -5.65
N LEU A 116 0.91 13.17 -5.35
CA LEU A 116 2.09 12.80 -4.57
C LEU A 116 3.36 12.84 -5.42
N ASP A 117 3.27 12.49 -6.70
CA ASP A 117 4.40 12.32 -7.65
C ASP A 117 5.54 11.45 -7.07
N PRO A 118 5.23 10.22 -6.63
CA PRO A 118 6.22 9.37 -5.96
C PRO A 118 7.28 8.87 -6.93
N LYS A 119 8.52 8.70 -6.44
CA LYS A 119 9.62 8.08 -7.20
C LYS A 119 9.60 6.55 -7.11
N ILE A 120 9.06 6.05 -6.00
CA ILE A 120 8.98 4.61 -5.71
C ILE A 120 7.57 4.25 -5.28
N ILE A 121 7.02 3.17 -5.85
CA ILE A 121 5.80 2.52 -5.36
C ILE A 121 6.15 1.12 -4.85
N VAL A 122 5.82 0.83 -3.60
CA VAL A 122 5.93 -0.52 -3.01
C VAL A 122 4.54 -1.15 -2.99
N LEU A 123 4.37 -2.26 -3.72
CA LEU A 123 3.10 -3.00 -3.78
C LEU A 123 3.12 -4.18 -2.80
N ALA A 124 2.33 -4.09 -1.74
CA ALA A 124 2.26 -5.09 -0.70
C ALA A 124 1.21 -6.18 -1.01
N GLY A 125 1.68 -7.29 -1.60
CA GLY A 125 0.87 -8.48 -1.88
C GLY A 125 0.32 -8.57 -3.31
N SER A 126 -0.18 -9.77 -3.64
CA SER A 126 -0.62 -10.11 -5.00
C SER A 126 -1.80 -9.27 -5.50
N THR A 127 -2.74 -8.92 -4.63
CA THR A 127 -3.90 -8.11 -5.02
C THR A 127 -3.48 -6.69 -5.42
N ALA A 128 -2.54 -6.07 -4.67
CA ALA A 128 -2.00 -4.76 -5.04
C ALA A 128 -1.29 -4.81 -6.39
N VAL A 129 -0.47 -5.84 -6.62
CA VAL A 129 0.23 -6.07 -7.89
C VAL A 129 -0.74 -6.28 -9.04
N GLU A 130 -1.70 -7.21 -8.89
CA GLU A 130 -2.70 -7.51 -9.93
C GLU A 130 -3.53 -6.28 -10.28
N SER A 131 -3.97 -5.53 -9.28
CA SER A 131 -4.84 -4.37 -9.48
C SER A 131 -4.11 -3.17 -10.09
N PHE A 132 -2.84 -2.94 -9.72
CA PHE A 132 -2.08 -1.76 -10.18
C PHE A 132 -1.32 -2.01 -11.48
N LEU A 133 -0.69 -3.18 -11.62
CA LEU A 133 0.15 -3.53 -12.79
C LEU A 133 -0.58 -4.39 -13.82
N ASN A 134 -1.78 -4.91 -13.51
CA ASN A 134 -2.48 -5.93 -14.31
C ASN A 134 -1.64 -7.20 -14.59
N ILE A 135 -0.77 -7.56 -13.64
CA ILE A 135 0.09 -8.74 -13.71
C ILE A 135 -0.52 -9.87 -12.87
N LYS A 136 -0.86 -10.99 -13.52
CA LYS A 136 -1.44 -12.19 -12.89
C LYS A 136 -0.39 -13.27 -12.67
N GLN A 137 0.73 -12.92 -12.03
CA GLN A 137 1.76 -13.88 -11.64
C GLN A 137 1.78 -14.07 -10.12
N PRO A 138 2.20 -15.27 -9.62
CA PRO A 138 2.41 -15.47 -8.20
C PRO A 138 3.39 -14.44 -7.63
N ILE A 139 3.03 -13.84 -6.50
CA ILE A 139 3.88 -12.83 -5.83
C ILE A 139 5.29 -13.36 -5.54
N SER A 140 5.43 -14.66 -5.27
CA SER A 140 6.72 -15.33 -5.06
C SER A 140 7.66 -15.29 -6.27
N LYS A 141 7.13 -15.05 -7.47
CA LYS A 141 7.89 -14.98 -8.72
C LYS A 141 8.35 -13.58 -9.07
N ILE A 142 7.60 -12.57 -8.64
CA ILE A 142 7.81 -11.18 -9.05
C ILE A 142 8.26 -10.26 -7.90
N ARG A 143 8.12 -10.72 -6.64
CA ARG A 143 8.61 -9.93 -5.51
C ARG A 143 10.12 -9.66 -5.61
N GLY A 144 10.53 -8.50 -5.19
CA GLY A 144 11.94 -8.11 -5.16
C GLY A 144 12.56 -7.78 -6.52
N GLU A 145 11.77 -7.79 -7.59
CA GLU A 145 12.20 -7.34 -8.91
C GLU A 145 11.60 -5.96 -9.21
N TRP A 146 12.45 -5.05 -9.72
CA TRP A 146 12.00 -3.74 -10.12
C TRP A 146 11.17 -3.82 -11.42
N ILE A 147 10.02 -3.15 -11.40
CA ILE A 147 9.17 -2.95 -12.57
C ILE A 147 9.07 -1.44 -12.79
N GLU A 148 9.24 -0.97 -14.01
CA GLU A 148 9.02 0.43 -14.35
C GLU A 148 7.62 0.62 -14.93
N LYS A 149 6.92 1.65 -14.45
CA LYS A 149 5.61 2.06 -14.94
C LYS A 149 5.51 3.58 -14.86
N ASP A 150 5.31 4.23 -15.99
CA ASP A 150 5.14 5.69 -16.09
C ASP A 150 6.26 6.48 -15.38
N ASP A 151 7.52 6.09 -15.61
CA ASP A 151 8.75 6.63 -14.98
C ASP A 151 8.87 6.39 -13.45
N ILE A 152 7.94 5.64 -12.87
CA ILE A 152 7.96 5.27 -11.44
C ILE A 152 8.56 3.87 -11.27
N LYS A 153 9.47 3.73 -10.30
CA LYS A 153 10.04 2.43 -9.90
C LYS A 153 9.08 1.70 -8.98
N VAL A 154 8.61 0.53 -9.39
CA VAL A 154 7.64 -0.29 -8.64
C VAL A 154 8.31 -1.53 -8.06
N MET A 155 8.16 -1.75 -6.75
CA MET A 155 8.70 -2.91 -6.04
C MET A 155 7.58 -3.76 -5.44
N PRO A 156 7.28 -4.93 -6.02
CA PRO A 156 6.39 -5.91 -5.37
C PRO A 156 7.05 -6.56 -4.16
N ILE A 157 6.31 -6.67 -3.05
CA ILE A 157 6.74 -7.40 -1.85
C ILE A 157 5.65 -8.35 -1.36
N PHE A 158 5.98 -9.28 -0.47
CA PHE A 158 4.96 -10.06 0.23
C PHE A 158 4.06 -9.16 1.06
N HIS A 159 2.76 -9.50 1.13
CA HIS A 159 1.85 -8.82 2.04
C HIS A 159 2.25 -9.04 3.50
N PRO A 160 2.25 -8.03 4.38
CA PRO A 160 2.68 -8.18 5.77
C PRO A 160 1.92 -9.26 6.56
N SER A 161 0.64 -9.51 6.25
CA SER A 161 -0.13 -10.61 6.85
C SER A 161 0.43 -12.01 6.52
N TYR A 162 1.09 -12.17 5.36
CA TYR A 162 1.78 -13.40 5.01
C TYR A 162 3.03 -13.60 5.87
N LEU A 163 3.74 -12.52 6.18
CA LEU A 163 4.91 -12.54 7.06
C LEU A 163 4.55 -12.93 8.50
N LEU A 164 3.35 -12.54 8.97
CA LEU A 164 2.85 -12.94 10.29
C LEU A 164 2.63 -14.46 10.38
N ARG A 165 2.14 -15.08 9.29
CA ARG A 165 1.94 -16.54 9.21
C ARG A 165 3.24 -17.32 8.98
N ASN A 166 4.32 -16.63 8.58
CA ASN A 166 5.63 -17.21 8.30
C ASN A 166 6.70 -16.50 9.13
N PRO A 167 6.79 -16.82 10.45
CA PRO A 167 7.57 -16.01 11.40
C PRO A 167 9.10 -16.18 11.29
N SER A 168 9.60 -17.21 10.59
CA SER A 168 11.04 -17.44 10.45
C SER A 168 11.75 -16.27 9.76
N LYS A 169 12.91 -15.90 10.31
CA LYS A 169 13.83 -14.88 9.77
C LYS A 169 15.04 -15.48 9.05
N GLU A 170 15.09 -16.82 8.91
CA GLU A 170 16.18 -17.50 8.24
C GLU A 170 16.31 -17.09 6.76
N PRO A 171 17.53 -17.14 6.19
CA PRO A 171 17.75 -16.89 4.77
C PRO A 171 16.77 -17.68 3.87
N GLY A 172 16.21 -17.01 2.87
CA GLY A 172 15.25 -17.59 1.94
C GLY A 172 13.79 -17.67 2.45
N LYS A 173 13.53 -17.38 3.73
CA LYS A 173 12.16 -17.33 4.26
C LYS A 173 11.48 -15.97 4.00
N PRO A 174 10.14 -15.89 4.02
CA PRO A 174 9.40 -14.69 3.61
C PRO A 174 9.86 -13.38 4.28
N LYS A 175 10.14 -13.38 5.58
CA LYS A 175 10.61 -12.17 6.28
C LYS A 175 11.98 -11.74 5.79
N TRP A 176 12.91 -12.68 5.64
CA TRP A 176 14.25 -12.39 5.12
C TRP A 176 14.18 -11.87 3.68
N LEU A 177 13.35 -12.51 2.84
CA LEU A 177 13.16 -12.07 1.46
C LEU A 177 12.58 -10.65 1.38
N THR A 178 11.56 -10.33 2.18
CA THR A 178 10.99 -8.98 2.24
C THR A 178 12.01 -7.95 2.74
N TRP A 179 12.84 -8.31 3.71
CA TRP A 179 13.93 -7.44 4.15
C TRP A 179 14.93 -7.16 3.01
N GLN A 180 15.28 -8.17 2.20
CA GLN A 180 16.14 -7.97 1.02
C GLN A 180 15.48 -7.04 -0.02
N ASP A 181 14.16 -7.18 -0.23
CA ASP A 181 13.41 -6.31 -1.15
C ASP A 181 13.45 -4.86 -0.67
N LEU A 182 13.15 -4.63 0.61
CA LEU A 182 13.16 -3.29 1.20
C LEU A 182 14.56 -2.68 1.26
N LYS A 183 15.63 -3.47 1.39
CA LYS A 183 17.02 -2.98 1.22
C LYS A 183 17.27 -2.45 -0.20
N LYS A 184 16.70 -3.10 -1.23
CA LYS A 184 16.78 -2.58 -2.60
C LYS A 184 16.02 -1.25 -2.71
N VAL A 185 14.85 -1.13 -2.06
CA VAL A 185 14.07 0.12 -2.00
C VAL A 185 14.89 1.22 -1.34
N LYS A 186 15.45 0.98 -0.14
CA LYS A 186 16.30 1.94 0.58
C LYS A 186 17.48 2.42 -0.26
N LYS A 187 18.19 1.49 -0.91
CA LYS A 187 19.33 1.85 -1.77
C LYS A 187 18.95 2.79 -2.92
N VAL A 188 17.77 2.61 -3.52
CA VAL A 188 17.29 3.51 -4.57
C VAL A 188 16.82 4.83 -3.98
N TYR A 189 16.09 4.80 -2.86
CA TYR A 189 15.65 5.99 -2.14
C TYR A 189 16.80 6.90 -1.73
N ASP A 190 17.89 6.33 -1.21
CA ASP A 190 19.10 7.09 -0.82
C ASP A 190 19.87 7.69 -2.01
N SER A 191 19.50 7.36 -3.24
CA SER A 191 20.15 7.89 -4.45
C SER A 191 19.44 9.12 -5.04
N PHE A 192 18.31 9.55 -4.47
CA PHE A 192 17.59 10.77 -4.83
C PHE A 192 18.09 11.94 -4.00
#